data_4ceb7b060abe19c8465d92d795c2a3af
#
_entry.id   4ceb7b060abe19c8465d92d795c2a3af
#
_cell.length_a   1.000
_cell.length_b   1.000
_cell.length_c   1.000
_cell.angle_alpha   90.00
_cell.angle_beta   90.00
_cell.angle_gamma   90.00
#
_symmetry.space_group_name_H-M   'P 1'
#
loop_
_entity.id
_entity.type
_entity.pdbx_description
1 polymer ?
#
loop_
_entity_poly.entity_id
_entity_poly.type
_entity_poly.pdbx_seq_one_letter_code
_entity_poly.pdbx_strand_id
1 'polypeptide(L)'
;MNVQQIAAHLMQDEVVAYPTEAVFGLGCNPLSESAVRKLLDLKQRPIEKGLILVAPSLHFLQPFVDISHLSDEQLARLQEQYEHPITWVVPAKAEVPHFLTGQFDSIAVRLCTHPAVKALCEKTGFALTSTSANLTGAPPCRSADAVRSQFGADFPVLDEVVGQAQNPSEIRDLLTNQLFRQG
;
A
#
# COMPACT_ATOMS: atom_id res chain seq x y z
N MET A 1 -8.34 1.22 -17.20
CA MET A 1 -9.17 0.04 -16.85
C MET A 1 -10.12 0.39 -15.72
N ASN A 2 -11.24 -0.32 -15.58
CA ASN A 2 -12.14 -0.15 -14.43
C ASN A 2 -11.77 -1.08 -13.25
N VAL A 3 -12.47 -0.94 -12.11
CA VAL A 3 -12.23 -1.72 -10.88
C VAL A 3 -12.31 -3.23 -11.11
N GLN A 4 -13.30 -3.70 -11.91
CA GLN A 4 -13.47 -5.13 -12.20
C GLN A 4 -12.26 -5.71 -12.95
N GLN A 5 -11.73 -4.98 -13.92
CA GLN A 5 -10.57 -5.40 -14.71
C GLN A 5 -9.30 -5.43 -13.85
N ILE A 6 -9.06 -4.36 -13.05
CA ILE A 6 -7.91 -4.30 -12.15
C ILE A 6 -7.97 -5.38 -11.07
N ALA A 7 -9.14 -5.65 -10.50
CA ALA A 7 -9.30 -6.77 -9.56
C ALA A 7 -8.97 -8.13 -10.20
N ALA A 8 -9.32 -8.34 -11.48
CA ALA A 8 -8.95 -9.56 -12.20
C ALA A 8 -7.43 -9.71 -12.34
N HIS A 9 -6.70 -8.63 -12.66
CA HIS A 9 -5.24 -8.63 -12.69
C HIS A 9 -4.63 -8.95 -11.32
N LEU A 10 -5.15 -8.33 -10.25
CA LEU A 10 -4.71 -8.61 -8.87
C LEU A 10 -4.90 -10.09 -8.48
N MET A 11 -6.03 -10.69 -8.87
CA MET A 11 -6.33 -12.09 -8.62
C MET A 11 -5.48 -13.07 -9.46
N GLN A 12 -4.81 -12.57 -10.51
CA GLN A 12 -3.85 -13.31 -11.35
C GLN A 12 -2.39 -13.04 -10.94
N ASP A 13 -2.17 -12.52 -9.74
CA ASP A 13 -0.85 -12.20 -9.21
C ASP A 13 -0.06 -11.20 -10.06
N GLU A 14 -0.76 -10.24 -10.65
CA GLU A 14 -0.13 -9.17 -11.42
C GLU A 14 0.04 -7.90 -10.57
N VAL A 15 1.02 -7.08 -10.98
CA VAL A 15 1.23 -5.74 -10.43
C VAL A 15 0.33 -4.76 -11.16
N VAL A 16 -0.39 -3.94 -10.41
CA VAL A 16 -1.28 -2.92 -10.95
C VAL A 16 -0.95 -1.53 -10.41
N ALA A 17 -1.41 -0.49 -11.08
CA ALA A 17 -1.40 0.87 -10.55
C ALA A 17 -2.82 1.34 -10.23
N TYR A 18 -2.95 2.02 -9.10
CA TYR A 18 -4.22 2.56 -8.62
C TYR A 18 -4.02 3.89 -7.89
N PRO A 19 -5.00 4.83 -7.94
CA PRO A 19 -4.87 6.10 -7.26
C PRO A 19 -5.03 5.96 -5.74
N THR A 20 -4.30 6.77 -5.01
CA THR A 20 -4.42 6.95 -3.57
C THR A 20 -4.68 8.43 -3.25
N GLU A 21 -4.50 8.83 -2.00
CA GLU A 21 -4.82 10.20 -1.56
C GLU A 21 -3.95 11.28 -2.25
N ALA A 22 -2.69 10.96 -2.58
CA ALA A 22 -1.75 11.93 -3.15
C ALA A 22 -1.21 11.56 -4.54
N VAL A 23 -0.87 10.30 -4.75
CA VAL A 23 -0.20 9.79 -5.95
C VAL A 23 -0.76 8.41 -6.33
N PHE A 24 -0.46 7.95 -7.52
CA PHE A 24 -0.69 6.54 -7.86
C PHE A 24 0.25 5.64 -7.07
N GLY A 25 -0.28 4.54 -6.56
CA GLY A 25 0.48 3.44 -5.99
C GLY A 25 0.64 2.31 -7.01
N LEU A 26 1.76 1.58 -6.92
CA LEU A 26 1.90 0.24 -7.47
C LEU A 26 1.60 -0.75 -6.37
N GLY A 27 0.81 -1.76 -6.68
CA GLY A 27 0.49 -2.80 -5.72
C GLY A 27 0.11 -4.12 -6.35
N CYS A 28 0.04 -5.12 -5.51
CA CYS A 28 -0.30 -6.49 -5.85
C CYS A 28 -0.94 -7.18 -4.65
N ASN A 29 -1.31 -8.44 -4.81
CA ASN A 29 -1.77 -9.30 -3.73
C ASN A 29 -0.62 -9.56 -2.72
N PRO A 30 -0.73 -9.09 -1.46
CA PRO A 30 0.32 -9.28 -0.45
C PRO A 30 0.48 -10.74 0.00
N LEU A 31 -0.52 -11.59 -0.25
CA LEU A 31 -0.47 -13.02 0.10
C LEU A 31 0.24 -13.87 -0.96
N SER A 32 0.55 -13.30 -2.11
CA SER A 32 1.26 -13.97 -3.19
C SER A 32 2.72 -13.54 -3.25
N GLU A 33 3.64 -14.44 -2.92
CA GLU A 33 5.08 -14.19 -3.02
C GLU A 33 5.49 -13.85 -4.47
N SER A 34 4.90 -14.53 -5.45
CA SER A 34 5.21 -14.28 -6.87
C SER A 34 4.82 -12.87 -7.30
N ALA A 35 3.66 -12.38 -6.87
CA ALA A 35 3.20 -11.03 -7.13
C ALA A 35 4.10 -9.97 -6.46
N VAL A 36 4.46 -10.21 -5.19
CA VAL A 36 5.35 -9.31 -4.44
C VAL A 36 6.74 -9.25 -5.08
N ARG A 37 7.31 -10.38 -5.51
CA ARG A 37 8.60 -10.40 -6.22
C ARG A 37 8.54 -9.61 -7.52
N LYS A 38 7.49 -9.76 -8.33
CA LYS A 38 7.29 -8.94 -9.55
C LYS A 38 7.28 -7.44 -9.23
N LEU A 39 6.61 -7.04 -8.14
CA LEU A 39 6.57 -5.65 -7.70
C LEU A 39 7.96 -5.15 -7.27
N LEU A 40 8.70 -5.94 -6.49
CA LEU A 40 10.06 -5.59 -6.04
C LEU A 40 11.01 -5.45 -7.23
N ASP A 41 10.96 -6.37 -8.19
CA ASP A 41 11.77 -6.35 -9.41
C ASP A 41 11.44 -5.11 -10.27
N LEU A 42 10.16 -4.83 -10.48
CA LEU A 42 9.70 -3.64 -11.23
C LEU A 42 10.21 -2.34 -10.59
N LYS A 43 10.26 -2.29 -9.27
CA LYS A 43 10.73 -1.14 -8.49
C LYS A 43 12.24 -1.13 -8.25
N GLN A 44 12.96 -2.19 -8.61
CA GLN A 44 14.36 -2.41 -8.22
C GLN A 44 14.56 -2.16 -6.72
N ARG A 45 13.59 -2.67 -5.92
CA ARG A 45 13.53 -2.43 -4.48
C ARG A 45 14.08 -3.62 -3.72
N PRO A 46 15.09 -3.43 -2.87
CA PRO A 46 15.57 -4.49 -1.99
C PRO A 46 14.45 -5.02 -1.08
N ILE A 47 14.36 -6.34 -0.96
CA ILE A 47 13.35 -7.02 -0.16
C ILE A 47 13.44 -6.67 1.33
N GLU A 48 14.66 -6.38 1.81
CA GLU A 48 14.96 -6.04 3.21
C GLU A 48 14.25 -4.76 3.69
N LYS A 49 13.81 -3.90 2.76
CA LYS A 49 13.11 -2.65 3.08
C LYS A 49 11.66 -2.83 3.50
N GLY A 50 11.10 -4.03 3.29
CA GLY A 50 9.68 -4.28 3.50
C GLY A 50 8.77 -3.45 2.59
N LEU A 51 7.48 -3.65 2.71
CA LEU A 51 6.43 -2.98 1.91
C LEU A 51 5.38 -2.36 2.82
N ILE A 52 4.70 -1.34 2.32
CA ILE A 52 3.51 -0.78 2.95
C ILE A 52 2.29 -1.56 2.48
N LEU A 53 1.37 -1.87 3.37
CA LEU A 53 0.04 -2.37 3.04
C LEU A 53 -0.99 -1.24 3.20
N VAL A 54 -1.92 -1.16 2.26
CA VAL A 54 -3.04 -0.22 2.31
C VAL A 54 -4.37 -0.96 2.26
N ALA A 55 -5.33 -0.47 3.03
CA ALA A 55 -6.68 -1.02 3.06
C ALA A 55 -7.68 0.03 3.57
N PRO A 56 -8.99 -0.13 3.31
CA PRO A 56 -10.01 0.81 3.79
C PRO A 56 -10.31 0.67 5.28
N SER A 57 -9.96 -0.46 5.89
CA SER A 57 -10.23 -0.74 7.31
C SER A 57 -9.23 -1.74 7.89
N LEU A 58 -9.15 -1.77 9.22
CA LEU A 58 -8.32 -2.72 9.96
C LEU A 58 -8.69 -4.19 9.66
N HIS A 59 -9.94 -4.47 9.29
CA HIS A 59 -10.39 -5.83 8.93
C HIS A 59 -9.48 -6.49 7.88
N PHE A 60 -9.12 -5.77 6.81
CA PHE A 60 -8.23 -6.29 5.76
C PHE A 60 -6.75 -6.39 6.20
N LEU A 61 -6.36 -5.69 7.26
CA LEU A 61 -4.99 -5.68 7.79
C LEU A 61 -4.79 -6.69 8.93
N GLN A 62 -5.87 -7.23 9.51
CA GLN A 62 -5.81 -8.22 10.60
C GLN A 62 -4.91 -9.42 10.33
N PRO A 63 -4.78 -9.95 9.10
CA PRO A 63 -3.86 -11.05 8.83
C PRO A 63 -2.38 -10.70 9.06
N PHE A 64 -2.03 -9.42 9.06
CA PHE A 64 -0.65 -8.94 9.06
C PHE A 64 -0.24 -8.26 10.36
N VAL A 65 -1.18 -7.63 11.08
CA VAL A 65 -0.92 -6.80 12.25
C VAL A 65 -1.16 -7.59 13.53
N ASP A 66 -0.19 -7.60 14.43
CA ASP A 66 -0.37 -8.13 15.78
C ASP A 66 -0.96 -7.05 16.68
N ILE A 67 -2.29 -7.10 16.82
CA ILE A 67 -3.04 -6.15 17.67
C ILE A 67 -3.04 -6.56 19.15
N SER A 68 -2.60 -7.77 19.49
CA SER A 68 -2.68 -8.31 20.87
C SER A 68 -1.79 -7.55 21.86
N HIS A 69 -0.78 -6.85 21.35
CA HIS A 69 0.17 -6.07 22.14
C HIS A 69 -0.11 -4.54 22.09
N LEU A 70 -1.18 -4.12 21.41
CA LEU A 70 -1.55 -2.70 21.32
C LEU A 70 -2.46 -2.29 22.47
N SER A 71 -2.21 -1.12 23.04
CA SER A 71 -3.16 -0.50 23.98
C SER A 71 -4.39 0.02 23.22
N ASP A 72 -5.48 0.28 23.96
CA ASP A 72 -6.70 0.86 23.39
C ASP A 72 -6.43 2.21 22.71
N GLU A 73 -5.52 3.03 23.27
CA GLU A 73 -5.10 4.30 22.67
C GLU A 73 -4.34 4.09 21.34
N GLN A 74 -3.43 3.13 21.28
CA GLN A 74 -2.69 2.80 20.06
C GLN A 74 -3.62 2.23 19.00
N LEU A 75 -4.56 1.38 19.38
CA LEU A 75 -5.56 0.84 18.47
C LEU A 75 -6.51 1.94 17.94
N ALA A 76 -6.92 2.88 18.78
CA ALA A 76 -7.70 4.04 18.37
C ALA A 76 -6.90 4.91 17.38
N ARG A 77 -5.64 5.20 17.70
CA ARG A 77 -4.71 5.95 16.81
C ARG A 77 -4.54 5.28 15.47
N LEU A 78 -4.39 3.97 15.41
CA LEU A 78 -4.28 3.21 14.15
C LEU A 78 -5.51 3.37 13.27
N GLN A 79 -6.70 3.49 13.87
CA GLN A 79 -7.99 3.56 13.20
C GLN A 79 -8.50 5.00 12.96
N GLU A 80 -7.81 5.99 13.50
CA GLU A 80 -8.18 7.39 13.34
C GLU A 80 -8.00 7.84 11.88
N GLN A 81 -8.94 8.67 11.41
CA GLN A 81 -8.85 9.33 10.12
C GLN A 81 -8.18 10.69 10.28
N TYR A 82 -7.04 10.87 9.63
CA TYR A 82 -6.25 12.09 9.67
C TYR A 82 -6.50 12.94 8.42
N GLU A 83 -6.35 14.26 8.53
CA GLU A 83 -6.47 15.19 7.40
C GLU A 83 -5.43 14.90 6.29
N HIS A 84 -4.27 14.41 6.69
CA HIS A 84 -3.22 13.95 5.77
C HIS A 84 -2.90 12.47 6.05
N PRO A 85 -2.52 11.72 5.01
CA PRO A 85 -2.35 10.28 5.15
C PRO A 85 -1.16 9.95 6.05
N ILE A 86 -1.37 9.06 7.03
CA ILE A 86 -0.32 8.52 7.90
C ILE A 86 -0.17 7.02 7.64
N THR A 87 1.06 6.59 7.49
CA THR A 87 1.46 5.18 7.47
C THR A 87 2.05 4.84 8.84
N TRP A 88 1.48 3.85 9.51
CA TRP A 88 1.93 3.38 10.80
C TRP A 88 2.81 2.15 10.68
N VAL A 89 3.98 2.18 11.29
CA VAL A 89 4.79 0.98 11.52
C VAL A 89 4.26 0.33 12.80
N VAL A 90 3.80 -0.92 12.65
CA VAL A 90 3.10 -1.68 13.71
C VAL A 90 3.75 -3.05 13.90
N PRO A 91 3.61 -3.69 15.07
CA PRO A 91 4.05 -5.07 15.23
C PRO A 91 3.41 -5.98 14.19
N ALA A 92 4.21 -6.80 13.52
CA ALA A 92 3.73 -7.81 12.59
C ALA A 92 3.45 -9.11 13.32
N LYS A 93 2.44 -9.87 12.85
CA LYS A 93 2.27 -11.25 13.32
C LYS A 93 3.46 -12.11 12.92
N ALA A 94 3.80 -13.10 13.74
CA ALA A 94 4.96 -13.96 13.54
C ALA A 94 4.94 -14.74 12.21
N GLU A 95 3.74 -15.04 11.71
CA GLU A 95 3.52 -15.74 10.45
C GLU A 95 3.61 -14.86 9.19
N VAL A 96 3.75 -13.54 9.33
CA VAL A 96 3.88 -12.63 8.19
C VAL A 96 5.21 -12.87 7.47
N PRO A 97 5.19 -13.13 6.15
CA PRO A 97 6.41 -13.49 5.45
C PRO A 97 7.40 -12.33 5.34
N HIS A 98 8.71 -12.66 5.36
CA HIS A 98 9.78 -11.68 5.23
C HIS A 98 9.78 -10.89 3.92
N PHE A 99 9.15 -11.40 2.87
CA PHE A 99 9.01 -10.61 1.65
C PHE A 99 8.08 -9.39 1.80
N LEU A 100 7.29 -9.32 2.91
CA LEU A 100 6.50 -8.14 3.28
C LEU A 100 7.16 -7.31 4.37
N THR A 101 7.67 -7.92 5.42
CA THR A 101 8.28 -7.22 6.56
C THR A 101 9.72 -6.77 6.29
N GLY A 102 10.39 -7.41 5.33
CA GLY A 102 11.83 -7.20 5.14
C GLY A 102 12.65 -7.77 6.29
N GLN A 103 13.60 -6.99 6.77
CA GLN A 103 14.46 -7.38 7.91
C GLN A 103 13.84 -7.07 9.28
N PHE A 104 12.57 -6.61 9.31
CA PHE A 104 11.93 -6.11 10.54
C PHE A 104 10.92 -7.15 11.09
N ASP A 105 10.59 -7.02 12.37
CA ASP A 105 9.49 -7.70 13.06
C ASP A 105 8.18 -6.88 13.05
N SER A 106 8.17 -5.82 12.25
CA SER A 106 7.09 -4.87 12.08
C SER A 106 6.67 -4.75 10.62
N ILE A 107 5.47 -4.24 10.40
CA ILE A 107 4.94 -3.98 9.07
C ILE A 107 4.37 -2.56 9.00
N ALA A 108 4.55 -1.90 7.86
CA ALA A 108 3.99 -0.59 7.62
C ALA A 108 2.59 -0.71 7.03
N VAL A 109 1.59 -0.09 7.67
CA VAL A 109 0.19 -0.15 7.23
C VAL A 109 -0.43 1.24 7.17
N ARG A 110 -1.37 1.43 6.25
CA ARG A 110 -2.13 2.68 6.13
C ARG A 110 -3.61 2.38 5.89
N LEU A 111 -4.47 2.99 6.69
CA LEU A 111 -5.88 3.09 6.36
C LEU A 111 -6.07 4.16 5.30
N CYS A 112 -6.43 3.72 4.11
CA CYS A 112 -6.55 4.57 2.93
C CYS A 112 -8.03 4.86 2.67
N THR A 113 -8.40 6.14 2.68
CA THR A 113 -9.80 6.59 2.49
C THR A 113 -10.19 6.70 1.02
N HIS A 114 -9.24 6.51 0.10
CA HIS A 114 -9.52 6.65 -1.33
C HIS A 114 -10.52 5.59 -1.83
N PRO A 115 -11.61 5.98 -2.54
CA PRO A 115 -12.66 5.06 -2.99
C PRO A 115 -12.13 3.88 -3.83
N ALA A 116 -11.11 4.13 -4.67
CA ALA A 116 -10.48 3.10 -5.49
C ALA A 116 -9.87 1.97 -4.65
N VAL A 117 -9.15 2.30 -3.57
CA VAL A 117 -8.56 1.29 -2.67
C VAL A 117 -9.65 0.49 -1.98
N LYS A 118 -10.72 1.17 -1.52
CA LYS A 118 -11.88 0.50 -0.93
C LYS A 118 -12.50 -0.50 -1.91
N ALA A 119 -12.83 -0.04 -3.12
CA ALA A 119 -13.46 -0.88 -4.14
C ALA A 119 -12.59 -2.09 -4.54
N LEU A 120 -11.27 -1.90 -4.67
CA LEU A 120 -10.35 -3.00 -4.98
C LEU A 120 -10.26 -4.02 -3.84
N CYS A 121 -10.07 -3.57 -2.58
CA CYS A 121 -10.01 -4.46 -1.42
C CYS A 121 -11.31 -5.25 -1.22
N GLU A 122 -12.47 -4.59 -1.35
CA GLU A 122 -13.78 -5.26 -1.27
C GLU A 122 -13.98 -6.28 -2.40
N LYS A 123 -13.49 -5.99 -3.60
CA LYS A 123 -13.62 -6.87 -4.76
C LYS A 123 -12.70 -8.07 -4.70
N THR A 124 -11.47 -7.90 -4.19
CA THR A 124 -10.46 -8.96 -4.11
C THR A 124 -10.49 -9.74 -2.79
N GLY A 125 -11.00 -9.13 -1.71
CA GLY A 125 -11.02 -9.72 -0.38
C GLY A 125 -9.73 -9.58 0.40
N PHE A 126 -8.74 -8.80 -0.09
CA PHE A 126 -7.45 -8.61 0.59
C PHE A 126 -6.97 -7.14 0.56
N ALA A 127 -6.04 -6.81 1.47
CA ALA A 127 -5.31 -5.55 1.45
C ALA A 127 -4.37 -5.49 0.24
N LEU A 128 -3.96 -4.29 -0.18
CA LEU A 128 -3.02 -4.11 -1.29
C LEU A 128 -1.62 -3.76 -0.76
N THR A 129 -0.57 -4.28 -1.39
CA THR A 129 0.75 -3.66 -1.24
C THR A 129 0.73 -2.28 -1.86
N SER A 130 1.55 -1.35 -1.35
CA SER A 130 1.62 0.01 -1.86
C SER A 130 3.04 0.55 -1.87
N THR A 131 3.51 0.92 -3.04
CA THR A 131 4.69 1.77 -3.24
C THR A 131 4.37 2.81 -4.30
N SER A 132 5.03 3.96 -4.29
CA SER A 132 4.76 5.02 -5.28
C SER A 132 4.93 4.52 -6.72
N ALA A 133 4.01 4.88 -7.61
CA ALA A 133 4.09 4.56 -9.03
C ALA A 133 5.06 5.52 -9.71
N ASN A 134 6.33 5.11 -9.75
CA ASN A 134 7.41 5.79 -10.48
C ASN A 134 8.57 4.83 -10.72
N LEU A 135 9.25 5.01 -11.83
CA LEU A 135 10.57 4.43 -12.03
C LEU A 135 11.61 5.12 -11.13
N THR A 136 12.71 4.44 -10.82
CA THR A 136 13.76 5.00 -9.98
C THR A 136 14.29 6.32 -10.57
N GLY A 137 14.26 7.38 -9.77
CA GLY A 137 14.67 8.72 -10.19
C GLY A 137 13.59 9.56 -10.89
N ALA A 138 12.46 8.96 -11.27
CA ALA A 138 11.33 9.69 -11.85
C ALA A 138 10.36 10.18 -10.75
N PRO A 139 9.59 11.26 -10.98
CA PRO A 139 8.58 11.72 -10.03
C PRO A 139 7.42 10.71 -9.95
N PRO A 140 6.75 10.60 -8.77
CA PRO A 140 5.56 9.79 -8.62
C PRO A 140 4.43 10.22 -9.56
N CYS A 141 3.76 9.25 -10.18
CA CYS A 141 2.65 9.48 -11.09
C CYS A 141 1.43 10.03 -10.34
N ARG A 142 0.77 11.04 -10.91
CA ARG A 142 -0.48 11.64 -10.38
C ARG A 142 -1.67 11.46 -11.34
N SER A 143 -1.47 10.76 -12.46
CA SER A 143 -2.53 10.42 -13.40
C SER A 143 -2.27 9.03 -14.02
N ALA A 144 -3.32 8.39 -14.52
CA ALA A 144 -3.21 7.11 -15.22
C ALA A 144 -2.33 7.23 -16.48
N ASP A 145 -2.38 8.36 -17.18
CA ASP A 145 -1.54 8.59 -18.36
C ASP A 145 -0.05 8.73 -18.01
N ALA A 146 0.26 9.34 -16.85
CA ALA A 146 1.64 9.36 -16.36
C ALA A 146 2.14 7.95 -16.02
N VAL A 147 1.28 7.07 -15.49
CA VAL A 147 1.62 5.66 -15.26
C VAL A 147 1.91 4.96 -16.60
N ARG A 148 1.02 5.07 -17.58
CA ARG A 148 1.22 4.46 -18.91
C ARG A 148 2.49 4.98 -19.60
N SER A 149 2.80 6.26 -19.42
CA SER A 149 4.02 6.86 -19.96
C SER A 149 5.29 6.27 -19.34
N GLN A 150 5.29 5.95 -18.04
CA GLN A 150 6.45 5.39 -17.34
C GLN A 150 6.57 3.87 -17.47
N PHE A 151 5.46 3.14 -17.47
CA PHE A 151 5.43 1.67 -17.34
C PHE A 151 4.97 0.95 -18.61
N GLY A 152 4.53 1.69 -19.63
CA GLY A 152 4.02 1.15 -20.89
C GLY A 152 2.51 1.28 -21.03
N ALA A 153 2.06 1.39 -22.29
CA ALA A 153 0.65 1.62 -22.63
C ALA A 153 -0.30 0.52 -22.13
N ASP A 154 0.20 -0.72 -22.07
CA ASP A 154 -0.58 -1.90 -21.67
C ASP A 154 -0.49 -2.20 -20.16
N PHE A 155 0.25 -1.39 -19.39
CA PHE A 155 0.36 -1.59 -17.95
C PHE A 155 -1.02 -1.48 -17.26
N PRO A 156 -1.39 -2.44 -16.39
CA PRO A 156 -2.69 -2.42 -15.73
C PRO A 156 -2.83 -1.21 -14.79
N VAL A 157 -3.60 -0.23 -15.18
CA VAL A 157 -3.85 0.99 -14.40
C VAL A 157 -5.33 1.29 -14.30
N LEU A 158 -5.78 1.60 -13.08
CA LEU A 158 -7.15 2.04 -12.80
C LEU A 158 -7.34 3.47 -13.32
N ASP A 159 -8.32 3.67 -14.20
CA ASP A 159 -8.63 4.97 -14.81
C ASP A 159 -9.49 5.82 -13.88
N GLU A 160 -8.91 6.20 -12.74
CA GLU A 160 -9.50 7.12 -11.77
C GLU A 160 -8.47 8.19 -11.38
N VAL A 161 -8.91 9.23 -10.67
CA VAL A 161 -8.06 10.35 -10.25
C VAL A 161 -7.55 10.15 -8.83
N VAL A 162 -6.38 10.70 -8.52
CA VAL A 162 -5.86 10.75 -7.14
C VAL A 162 -6.69 11.68 -6.26
N GLY A 163 -6.59 11.51 -4.95
CA GLY A 163 -7.18 12.41 -3.96
C GLY A 163 -6.53 13.79 -3.95
N GLN A 164 -6.82 14.56 -2.91
CA GLN A 164 -6.41 15.97 -2.80
C GLN A 164 -5.16 16.17 -1.94
N ALA A 165 -4.58 15.12 -1.36
CA ALA A 165 -3.37 15.24 -0.57
C ALA A 165 -2.21 15.74 -1.44
N GLN A 166 -1.46 16.71 -0.92
CA GLN A 166 -0.35 17.32 -1.65
C GLN A 166 0.89 16.40 -1.62
N ASN A 167 1.12 15.78 -0.49
CA ASN A 167 2.31 14.98 -0.19
C ASN A 167 1.96 13.50 0.03
N PRO A 168 2.92 12.59 -0.16
CA PRO A 168 2.82 11.21 0.29
C PRO A 168 2.55 11.13 1.80
N SER A 169 2.19 9.94 2.30
CA SER A 169 1.96 9.75 3.73
C SER A 169 3.22 9.99 4.57
N GLU A 170 3.04 10.59 5.74
CA GLU A 170 4.04 10.44 6.80
C GLU A 170 4.24 8.97 7.14
N ILE A 171 5.40 8.61 7.69
CA ILE A 171 5.63 7.28 8.27
C ILE A 171 6.00 7.47 9.73
N ARG A 172 5.23 6.87 10.64
CA ARG A 172 5.43 6.93 12.09
C ARG A 172 5.41 5.55 12.72
N ASP A 173 6.11 5.43 13.82
CA ASP A 173 5.98 4.27 14.72
C ASP A 173 4.68 4.40 15.53
N LEU A 174 3.86 3.35 15.54
CA LEU A 174 2.59 3.37 16.28
C LEU A 174 2.78 3.37 17.79
N LEU A 175 3.79 2.66 18.28
CA LEU A 175 4.03 2.46 19.72
C LEU A 175 4.61 3.73 20.36
N THR A 176 5.56 4.38 19.69
CA THR A 176 6.33 5.52 20.20
C THR A 176 5.91 6.87 19.63
N ASN A 177 5.11 6.86 18.54
CA ASN A 177 4.77 8.03 17.72
C ASN A 177 5.99 8.72 17.07
N GLN A 178 7.13 8.05 17.01
CA GLN A 178 8.33 8.57 16.37
C GLN A 178 8.11 8.75 14.85
N LEU A 179 8.50 9.91 14.33
CA LEU A 179 8.47 10.19 12.90
C LEU A 179 9.69 9.56 12.21
N PHE A 180 9.46 8.70 11.20
CA PHE A 180 10.51 8.13 10.36
C PHE A 180 10.65 8.86 9.02
N ARG A 181 9.53 9.35 8.48
CA ARG A 181 9.50 10.10 7.22
C ARG A 181 8.42 11.16 7.24
N GLN A 182 8.79 12.38 6.87
CA GLN A 182 7.84 13.47 6.63
C GLN A 182 6.99 13.19 5.39
N GLY A 183 5.70 13.58 5.45
CA GLY A 183 4.77 13.53 4.33
C GLY A 183 4.89 14.72 3.37
#